data_3d8f7e02cd6c6ba3c271f66cb2cce04a
#
_entry.id   3d8f7e02cd6c6ba3c271f66cb2cce04a
#
_cell.length_a   1.000
_cell.length_b   1.000
_cell.length_c   1.000
_cell.angle_alpha   90.00
_cell.angle_beta   90.00
_cell.angle_gamma   90.00
#
_symmetry.space_group_name_H-M   'P 1'
#
loop_
_entity.id
_entity.type
_entity.pdbx_description
1 polymer ?
#
loop_
_entity_poly.entity_id
_entity_poly.type
_entity_poly.pdbx_seq_one_letter_code
_entity_poly.pdbx_strand_id
1 'polypeptide(L)'
;MSEMNVEDFDSMLKTYIESNPGWKHLCLLLDYDGTLAPIASHPDLTVLPDETRAVLERLCRIPDVFMGIITGRSIPDIKQKVGITGITYAGNHGLDIVHPDGTKVNKTFITY
;
A
#
# COMPACT_ATOMS: atom_id res chain seq x y z
N MET A 1 -0.63 5.34 21.74
CA MET A 1 -0.60 4.13 20.90
C MET A 1 0.86 3.84 20.58
N SER A 2 1.34 2.68 21.00
CA SER A 2 2.72 2.31 20.68
C SER A 2 2.86 2.02 19.21
N GLU A 3 3.91 2.57 18.60
CA GLU A 3 4.21 2.28 17.22
C GLU A 3 4.68 0.83 17.09
N MET A 4 4.12 0.12 16.12
CA MET A 4 4.55 -1.23 15.80
C MET A 4 5.87 -1.13 15.02
N ASN A 5 6.92 -1.78 15.49
CA ASN A 5 8.17 -1.81 14.74
C ASN A 5 8.13 -2.90 13.66
N VAL A 6 9.15 -2.90 12.79
CA VAL A 6 9.22 -3.83 11.65
C VAL A 6 9.22 -5.28 12.11
N GLU A 7 9.94 -5.60 13.19
CA GLU A 7 10.05 -6.96 13.72
C GLU A 7 8.73 -7.46 14.28
N ASP A 8 7.99 -6.60 15.00
CA ASP A 8 6.68 -6.93 15.53
C ASP A 8 5.69 -7.21 14.41
N PHE A 9 5.74 -6.43 13.35
CA PHE A 9 4.88 -6.61 12.19
C PHE A 9 5.18 -7.92 11.47
N ASP A 10 6.45 -8.24 11.24
CA ASP A 10 6.88 -9.49 10.64
C ASP A 10 6.40 -10.69 11.46
N SER A 11 6.56 -10.64 12.77
CA SER A 11 6.14 -11.72 13.67
C SER A 11 4.63 -11.91 13.63
N MET A 12 3.88 -10.84 13.66
CA MET A 12 2.42 -10.88 13.59
C MET A 12 1.97 -11.47 12.26
N LEU A 13 2.58 -11.05 11.15
CA LEU A 13 2.23 -11.54 9.83
C LEU A 13 2.52 -13.04 9.69
N LYS A 14 3.68 -13.50 10.17
CA LYS A 14 4.04 -14.91 10.18
C LYS A 14 3.03 -15.73 10.98
N THR A 15 2.68 -15.27 12.17
CA THR A 15 1.68 -15.94 13.02
C THR A 15 0.35 -16.05 12.29
N TYR A 16 -0.06 -14.98 11.62
CA TYR A 16 -1.31 -14.95 10.88
C TYR A 16 -1.33 -15.96 9.74
N ILE A 17 -0.25 -16.00 8.97
CA ILE A 17 -0.12 -16.95 7.84
C ILE A 17 -0.09 -18.40 8.34
N GLU A 18 0.68 -18.67 9.39
CA GLU A 18 0.80 -20.00 9.97
C GLU A 18 -0.52 -20.49 10.58
N SER A 19 -1.33 -19.57 11.11
CA SER A 19 -2.64 -19.89 11.68
C SER A 19 -3.70 -20.20 10.63
N ASN A 20 -3.40 -19.91 9.36
CA ASN A 20 -4.34 -20.09 8.26
C ASN A 20 -3.68 -20.85 7.10
N PRO A 21 -3.34 -22.14 7.30
CA PRO A 21 -2.57 -22.89 6.30
C PRO A 21 -3.31 -23.10 4.97
N GLY A 22 -4.62 -22.87 4.94
CA GLY A 22 -5.40 -22.88 3.69
C GLY A 22 -5.25 -21.65 2.84
N TRP A 23 -4.63 -20.57 3.36
CA TRP A 23 -4.41 -19.35 2.60
C TRP A 23 -3.26 -19.55 1.62
N LYS A 24 -3.53 -19.27 0.35
CA LYS A 24 -2.52 -19.32 -0.71
C LYS A 24 -1.95 -17.95 -1.03
N HIS A 25 -2.75 -16.91 -0.80
CA HIS A 25 -2.40 -15.52 -1.12
C HIS A 25 -2.90 -14.59 -0.02
N LEU A 26 -2.15 -13.52 0.22
CA LEU A 26 -2.56 -12.43 1.08
C LEU A 26 -2.58 -11.15 0.26
N CYS A 27 -3.69 -10.43 0.30
CA CYS A 27 -3.83 -9.15 -0.36
C CYS A 27 -3.96 -8.06 0.70
N LEU A 28 -3.02 -7.12 0.71
CA LEU A 28 -3.00 -5.99 1.63
C LEU A 28 -3.33 -4.72 0.83
N LEU A 29 -4.45 -4.10 1.15
CA LEU A 29 -4.83 -2.80 0.59
C LEU A 29 -4.72 -1.75 1.68
N LEU A 30 -3.88 -0.78 1.46
CA LEU A 30 -3.51 0.20 2.48
C LEU A 30 -3.87 1.62 2.01
N ASP A 31 -4.46 2.39 2.91
CA ASP A 31 -4.69 3.81 2.71
C ASP A 31 -3.40 4.59 3.02
N TYR A 32 -3.17 5.72 2.34
CA TYR A 32 -1.94 6.50 2.51
C TYR A 32 -2.10 7.61 3.53
N ASP A 33 -2.94 8.61 3.27
CA ASP A 33 -3.07 9.80 4.11
C ASP A 33 -3.71 9.47 5.47
N GLY A 34 -3.01 9.76 6.54
CA GLY A 34 -3.48 9.48 7.90
C GLY A 34 -3.36 8.03 8.34
N THR A 35 -2.84 7.14 7.46
CA THR A 35 -2.62 5.72 7.76
C THR A 35 -1.15 5.38 7.63
N LEU A 36 -0.61 5.40 6.42
CA LEU A 36 0.81 5.14 6.18
C LEU A 36 1.65 6.39 6.45
N ALA A 37 1.14 7.55 6.12
CA ALA A 37 1.80 8.83 6.38
C ALA A 37 0.95 9.67 7.32
N PRO A 38 1.54 10.33 8.32
CA PRO A 38 0.81 11.23 9.19
C PRO A 38 0.17 12.38 8.39
N ILE A 39 -1.00 12.81 8.85
CA ILE A 39 -1.66 13.97 8.24
C ILE A 39 -0.79 15.21 8.46
N ALA A 40 -0.53 15.94 7.38
CA ALA A 40 0.22 17.18 7.43
C ALA A 40 -0.69 18.38 7.19
N SER A 41 -0.19 19.59 7.49
CA SER A 41 -0.93 20.83 7.28
C SER A 41 -1.25 21.09 5.80
N HIS A 42 -0.48 20.49 4.90
CA HIS A 42 -0.70 20.55 3.45
C HIS A 42 -0.43 19.17 2.83
N PRO A 43 -1.22 18.75 1.84
CA PRO A 43 -1.04 17.42 1.22
C PRO A 43 0.37 17.18 0.66
N ASP A 44 1.03 18.21 0.15
CA ASP A 44 2.38 18.10 -0.41
C ASP A 44 3.45 17.85 0.66
N LEU A 45 3.14 18.13 1.93
CA LEU A 45 4.07 17.99 3.04
C LEU A 45 4.02 16.58 3.67
N THR A 46 3.12 15.72 3.24
CA THR A 46 3.08 14.36 3.77
C THR A 46 4.34 13.60 3.36
N VAL A 47 4.88 12.84 4.28
CA VAL A 47 6.08 12.03 4.06
C VAL A 47 5.83 10.63 4.59
N LEU A 48 6.17 9.63 3.80
CA LEU A 48 6.16 8.24 4.25
C LEU A 48 7.36 8.03 5.16
N PRO A 49 7.15 7.69 6.45
CA PRO A 49 8.28 7.44 7.36
C PRO A 49 9.19 6.31 6.85
N ASP A 50 10.48 6.44 7.09
CA ASP A 50 11.46 5.45 6.63
C ASP A 50 11.19 4.06 7.19
N GLU A 51 10.77 3.96 8.45
CA GLU A 51 10.42 2.68 9.07
C GLU A 51 9.23 2.03 8.39
N THR A 52 8.20 2.83 8.07
CA THR A 52 7.02 2.34 7.37
C THR A 52 7.41 1.87 5.96
N ARG A 53 8.22 2.65 5.26
CA ARG A 53 8.72 2.27 3.93
C ARG A 53 9.45 0.92 3.98
N ALA A 54 10.31 0.72 4.98
CA ALA A 54 11.05 -0.53 5.12
C ALA A 54 10.12 -1.73 5.31
N VAL A 55 9.07 -1.58 6.12
CA VAL A 55 8.04 -2.62 6.30
C VAL A 55 7.37 -2.95 4.98
N LEU A 56 6.94 -1.93 4.24
CA LEU A 56 6.23 -2.13 2.97
C LEU A 56 7.13 -2.82 1.95
N GLU A 57 8.40 -2.43 1.87
CA GLU A 57 9.36 -3.05 0.95
C GLU A 57 9.59 -4.51 1.28
N ARG A 58 9.66 -4.85 2.55
CA ARG A 58 9.80 -6.25 2.98
C ARG A 58 8.57 -7.08 2.68
N LEU A 59 7.39 -6.52 2.94
CA LEU A 59 6.11 -7.21 2.69
C LEU A 59 5.90 -7.50 1.21
N CYS A 60 6.20 -6.55 0.34
CA CYS A 60 5.97 -6.76 -1.09
C CYS A 60 6.92 -7.78 -1.72
N ARG A 61 7.99 -8.18 -1.01
CA ARG A 61 8.92 -9.22 -1.45
C ARG A 61 8.54 -10.61 -0.98
N ILE A 62 7.58 -10.73 -0.07
CA ILE A 62 7.13 -12.04 0.42
C ILE A 62 6.33 -12.71 -0.70
N PRO A 63 6.66 -13.96 -1.07
CA PRO A 63 5.87 -14.68 -2.06
C PRO A 63 4.40 -14.79 -1.64
N ASP A 64 3.49 -14.67 -2.60
CA ASP A 64 2.05 -14.74 -2.40
C ASP A 64 1.45 -13.62 -1.56
N VAL A 65 2.20 -12.56 -1.30
CA VAL A 65 1.69 -11.31 -0.72
C VAL A 65 1.53 -10.29 -1.83
N PHE A 66 0.30 -9.83 -2.03
CA PHE A 66 -0.03 -8.76 -2.96
C PHE A 66 -0.33 -7.49 -2.17
N MET A 67 0.33 -6.41 -2.51
CA MET A 67 0.17 -5.14 -1.82
C MET A 67 -0.33 -4.08 -2.77
N GLY A 68 -1.29 -3.30 -2.31
CA GLY A 68 -1.80 -2.15 -3.01
C GLY A 68 -2.00 -0.97 -2.09
N ILE A 69 -1.85 0.22 -2.64
CA ILE A 69 -2.16 1.47 -1.95
C ILE A 69 -3.34 2.09 -2.66
N ILE A 70 -4.37 2.43 -1.89
CA ILE A 70 -5.56 3.11 -2.40
C ILE A 70 -5.60 4.52 -1.82
N THR A 71 -5.85 5.50 -2.69
CA THR A 71 -5.77 6.90 -2.30
C THR A 71 -6.65 7.78 -3.19
N GLY A 72 -7.03 8.95 -2.67
CA GLY A 72 -7.64 10.00 -3.49
C GLY A 72 -6.65 10.77 -4.35
N ARG A 73 -5.34 10.59 -4.11
CA ARG A 73 -4.30 11.25 -4.90
C ARG A 73 -4.23 10.69 -6.31
N SER A 74 -3.65 11.46 -7.24
CA SER A 74 -3.37 10.97 -8.57
C SER A 74 -2.27 9.90 -8.55
N ILE A 75 -2.22 9.07 -9.57
CA ILE A 75 -1.18 8.03 -9.68
C ILE A 75 0.23 8.64 -9.65
N PRO A 76 0.55 9.69 -10.44
CA PRO A 76 1.89 10.28 -10.37
C PRO A 76 2.24 10.81 -8.97
N ASP A 77 1.29 11.40 -8.28
CA ASP A 77 1.51 11.95 -6.94
C ASP A 77 1.79 10.83 -5.92
N ILE A 78 0.95 9.80 -5.87
CA ILE A 78 1.15 8.72 -4.91
C ILE A 78 2.42 7.92 -5.19
N LYS A 79 2.78 7.71 -6.44
CA LYS A 79 4.04 7.05 -6.81
C LYS A 79 5.25 7.83 -6.33
N GLN A 80 5.21 9.15 -6.44
CA GLN A 80 6.29 10.00 -5.95
C GLN A 80 6.40 9.95 -4.43
N LYS A 81 5.28 9.98 -3.73
CA LYS A 81 5.23 9.95 -2.26
C LYS A 81 5.71 8.62 -1.70
N VAL A 82 5.29 7.53 -2.29
CA VAL A 82 5.60 6.18 -1.80
C VAL A 82 6.92 5.66 -2.38
N GLY A 83 7.10 5.73 -3.68
CA GLY A 83 8.36 5.37 -4.33
C GLY A 83 8.75 3.92 -4.20
N ILE A 84 7.78 3.01 -4.06
CA ILE A 84 8.04 1.57 -3.96
C ILE A 84 7.57 0.90 -5.25
N THR A 85 8.43 0.05 -5.82
CA THR A 85 8.07 -0.80 -6.95
C THR A 85 7.54 -2.15 -6.46
N GLY A 86 6.84 -2.88 -7.29
CA GLY A 86 6.33 -4.20 -6.92
C GLY A 86 4.98 -4.18 -6.23
N ILE A 87 4.30 -3.03 -6.19
CA ILE A 87 2.97 -2.89 -5.60
C ILE A 87 2.01 -2.27 -6.59
N THR A 88 0.72 -2.43 -6.32
CA THR A 88 -0.35 -1.80 -7.10
C THR A 88 -0.70 -0.45 -6.50
N TYR A 89 -0.89 0.55 -7.35
CA TYR A 89 -1.38 1.86 -6.93
C TYR A 89 -2.78 2.09 -7.49
N ALA A 90 -3.72 2.38 -6.61
CA ALA A 90 -5.08 2.77 -6.96
C ALA A 90 -5.28 4.24 -6.57
N GLY A 91 -5.20 5.11 -7.55
CA GLY A 91 -5.34 6.56 -7.38
C GLY A 91 -6.71 7.07 -7.78
N ASN A 92 -6.94 8.36 -7.57
CA ASN A 92 -8.20 9.01 -7.87
C ASN A 92 -9.40 8.26 -7.28
N HIS A 93 -9.32 7.89 -6.00
CA HIS A 93 -10.33 7.13 -5.26
C HIS A 93 -10.63 5.76 -5.90
N GLY A 94 -9.60 5.12 -6.48
CA GLY A 94 -9.72 3.80 -7.09
C GLY A 94 -10.18 3.81 -8.55
N LEU A 95 -10.32 4.99 -9.16
CA LEU A 95 -10.72 5.10 -10.57
C LEU A 95 -9.57 4.75 -11.53
N ASP A 96 -8.33 4.98 -11.09
CA ASP A 96 -7.13 4.66 -11.85
C ASP A 96 -6.33 3.62 -11.06
N ILE A 97 -5.99 2.51 -11.71
CA ILE A 97 -5.21 1.45 -11.08
C ILE A 97 -4.02 1.14 -11.98
N VAL A 98 -2.83 1.09 -11.37
CA VAL A 98 -1.60 0.71 -12.07
C VAL A 98 -0.97 -0.45 -11.31
N HIS A 99 -0.81 -1.58 -11.99
CA HIS A 99 -0.17 -2.77 -11.44
C HIS A 99 1.35 -2.73 -11.61
N PRO A 100 2.11 -3.56 -10.86
CA PRO A 100 3.58 -3.56 -10.95
C PRO A 100 4.14 -3.82 -12.34
N ASP A 101 3.43 -4.58 -13.18
CA ASP A 101 3.82 -4.88 -14.56
C ASP A 101 3.52 -3.76 -15.55
N GLY A 102 2.96 -2.65 -15.07
CA GLY A 102 2.56 -1.52 -15.90
C GLY A 102 1.15 -1.59 -16.45
N THR A 103 0.43 -2.69 -16.23
CA THR A 103 -0.97 -2.82 -16.64
C THR A 103 -1.81 -1.76 -15.95
N LYS A 104 -2.58 -1.03 -16.74
CA LYS A 104 -3.43 0.06 -16.24
C LYS A 104 -4.89 -0.28 -16.40
N VAL A 105 -5.66 0.01 -15.37
CA VAL A 105 -7.12 -0.05 -15.41
C VAL A 105 -7.65 1.34 -15.10
N ASN A 106 -8.41 1.90 -16.02
CA ASN A 106 -9.07 3.19 -15.82
C ASN A 106 -10.57 2.96 -15.91
N LYS A 107 -11.26 3.29 -14.82
CA LYS A 107 -12.71 3.19 -14.78
C LYS A 107 -13.32 4.53 -15.14
N THR A 108 -13.81 4.63 -16.36
CA THR A 108 -14.56 5.79 -16.78
C THR A 108 -15.96 5.73 -16.15
N PHE A 109 -16.40 6.84 -15.58
CA PHE A 109 -17.78 6.93 -15.12
C PHE A 109 -18.73 6.81 -16.28
N ILE A 110 -19.62 5.83 -16.20
CA ILE A 110 -20.75 5.77 -17.06
C ILE A 110 -21.88 6.47 -16.32
N THR A 111 -22.30 7.63 -16.83
CA THR A 111 -23.44 8.33 -16.28
C THR A 111 -24.69 7.67 -16.82
N TYR A 112 -25.49 7.16 -15.93
CA TYR A 112 -26.79 6.59 -16.28
C TYR A 112 -27.86 7.66 -16.25
#